data_ec59fbf75843343b4a8e5f8ec271990c
#
_entry.id   ec59fbf75843343b4a8e5f8ec271990c
#
_cell.length_a   1.000
_cell.length_b   1.000
_cell.length_c   1.000
_cell.angle_alpha   90.00
_cell.angle_beta   90.00
_cell.angle_gamma   90.00
#
_symmetry.space_group_name_H-M   'P 1'
#
loop_
_entity.id
_entity.type
_entity.pdbx_description
1 polymer ?
#
loop_
_entity_poly.entity_id
_entity_poly.type
_entity_poly.pdbx_seq_one_letter_code
_entity_poly.pdbx_strand_id
1 'polypeptide(L)'
;MEVRDSSTRDIGQIIAAVRQQIPEVIVWQLQKTHPADDDGIWYFSLPEASNDVQIENSSGMCPFLVETDEQSSHRARTGQTVEETVQMILAYLLPLRRTADARRI
;
A
#
# COMPACT_ATOMS: atom_id res chain seq x y z
N MET A 1 10.92 12.63 -19.18
CA MET A 1 10.68 12.68 -18.74
C MET A 1 9.85 12.32 -18.24
N GLU A 2 9.57 11.97 -17.93
CA GLU A 2 8.96 11.80 -17.52
C GLU A 2 8.45 11.01 -16.83
N VAL A 3 8.42 10.32 -16.64
CA VAL A 3 8.10 9.59 -15.79
C VAL A 3 7.77 10.06 -14.60
N ARG A 4 7.34 11.04 -14.53
CA ARG A 4 7.00 11.63 -13.52
C ARG A 4 5.71 11.47 -13.07
N ASP A 5 4.81 10.84 -13.68
CA ASP A 5 3.45 10.72 -13.25
C ASP A 5 3.34 10.01 -11.94
N SER A 6 4.02 8.90 -11.73
CA SER A 6 3.85 8.22 -10.45
C SER A 6 4.53 8.96 -9.32
N SER A 7 5.54 9.76 -9.59
CA SER A 7 6.17 10.48 -8.50
C SER A 7 5.41 11.74 -8.12
N THR A 8 4.55 12.25 -8.99
CA THR A 8 3.77 13.43 -8.66
C THR A 8 2.41 13.11 -8.10
N ARG A 9 1.92 11.90 -8.32
CA ARG A 9 0.64 11.51 -7.73
C ARG A 9 0.84 11.05 -6.29
N ASP A 10 -0.23 11.11 -5.53
CA ASP A 10 -0.16 10.72 -4.12
C ASP A 10 0.31 9.29 -3.96
N ILE A 11 -0.10 8.39 -4.86
CA ILE A 11 0.34 7.00 -4.75
C ILE A 11 1.86 6.87 -4.87
N GLY A 12 2.48 7.67 -5.71
CA GLY A 12 3.94 7.65 -5.84
C GLY A 12 4.62 8.08 -4.56
N GLN A 13 4.07 9.09 -3.92
CA GLN A 13 4.61 9.56 -2.65
C GLN A 13 4.43 8.53 -1.54
N ILE A 14 3.29 7.85 -1.54
CA ILE A 14 3.03 6.82 -0.55
C ILE A 14 4.02 5.67 -0.72
N ILE A 15 4.22 5.22 -1.95
CA ILE A 15 5.15 4.13 -2.20
C ILE A 15 6.55 4.50 -1.76
N ALA A 16 7.00 5.70 -2.10
CA ALA A 16 8.34 6.14 -1.73
C ALA A 16 8.51 6.19 -0.22
N ALA A 17 7.51 6.72 0.49
CA ALA A 17 7.60 6.84 1.93
C ALA A 17 7.62 5.48 2.61
N VAL A 18 6.79 4.55 2.15
CA VAL A 18 6.77 3.22 2.74
C VAL A 18 8.09 2.52 2.49
N ARG A 19 8.66 2.67 1.30
CA ARG A 19 9.94 2.05 0.97
C ARG A 19 11.10 2.60 1.78
N GLN A 20 10.99 3.84 2.20
CA GLN A 20 12.02 4.40 3.08
C GLN A 20 12.04 3.70 4.42
N GLN A 21 10.89 3.33 4.94
CA GLN A 21 10.80 2.66 6.23
C GLN A 21 10.97 1.15 6.12
N ILE A 22 10.51 0.58 5.02
CA ILE A 22 10.58 -0.85 4.80
C ILE A 22 11.13 -1.09 3.39
N PRO A 23 12.48 -1.07 3.25
CA PRO A 23 13.07 -1.20 1.90
C PRO A 23 12.69 -2.48 1.19
N GLU A 24 12.37 -3.53 1.93
CA GLU A 24 12.03 -4.82 1.35
C GLU A 24 10.56 -4.95 0.99
N VAL A 25 9.76 -3.91 1.22
CA VAL A 25 8.31 -4.01 0.94
C VAL A 25 8.09 -4.35 -0.53
N ILE A 26 7.11 -5.21 -0.75
CA ILE A 26 6.71 -5.58 -2.10
C ILE A 26 5.47 -4.76 -2.43
N VAL A 27 5.54 -4.03 -3.53
CA VAL A 27 4.42 -3.19 -3.97
C VAL A 27 4.02 -3.64 -5.36
N TRP A 28 2.73 -3.88 -5.56
CA TRP A 28 2.26 -4.20 -6.89
C TRP A 28 0.86 -3.66 -7.08
N GLN A 29 0.51 -3.43 -8.32
CA GLN A 29 -0.77 -2.87 -8.70
C GLN A 29 -1.59 -3.94 -9.40
N LEU A 30 -2.87 -4.02 -9.06
CA LEU A 30 -3.75 -4.97 -9.72
C LEU A 30 -3.86 -4.61 -11.19
N GLN A 31 -3.60 -5.58 -12.05
CA GLN A 31 -3.69 -5.40 -13.49
C GLN A 31 -5.05 -5.84 -13.95
N LYS A 32 -5.76 -4.98 -14.65
CA LYS A 32 -7.05 -5.30 -15.18
C LYS A 32 -6.93 -5.59 -16.66
N THR A 33 -7.75 -6.50 -17.14
CA THR A 33 -7.66 -6.90 -18.52
C THR A 33 -8.35 -5.93 -19.46
N HIS A 34 -9.29 -5.17 -18.93
CA HIS A 34 -10.08 -4.28 -19.77
C HIS A 34 -9.49 -2.89 -19.76
N PRO A 35 -9.15 -2.33 -20.93
CA PRO A 35 -8.50 -1.03 -20.94
C PRO A 35 -9.33 0.11 -20.36
N ALA A 36 -10.65 -0.03 -20.37
CA ALA A 36 -11.51 1.02 -19.83
C ALA A 36 -11.57 0.99 -18.32
N ASP A 37 -11.15 -0.10 -17.70
CA ASP A 37 -11.14 -0.19 -16.24
C ASP A 37 -9.95 0.57 -15.71
N ASP A 38 -10.11 1.12 -14.52
CA ASP A 38 -8.95 1.72 -13.90
C ASP A 38 -8.25 0.70 -13.04
N ASP A 39 -6.98 0.93 -12.81
CA ASP A 39 -6.13 0.04 -12.05
C ASP A 39 -5.76 0.67 -10.73
N GLY A 40 -6.70 1.27 -10.09
CA GLY A 40 -6.44 2.05 -8.89
C GLY A 40 -6.37 1.25 -7.60
N ILE A 41 -5.84 0.03 -7.67
CA ILE A 41 -5.70 -0.81 -6.50
C ILE A 41 -4.25 -1.24 -6.37
N TRP A 42 -3.64 -0.92 -5.23
CA TRP A 42 -2.24 -1.26 -4.96
C TRP A 42 -2.16 -2.10 -3.71
N TYR A 43 -1.19 -3.00 -3.68
CA TYR A 43 -0.95 -3.89 -2.55
C TYR A 43 0.45 -3.69 -2.01
N PHE A 44 0.57 -3.70 -0.69
CA PHE A 44 1.85 -3.60 0.00
C PHE A 44 1.99 -4.82 0.89
N SER A 45 3.07 -5.57 0.73
CA SER A 45 3.27 -6.77 1.53
C SER A 45 4.74 -6.95 1.87
N LEU A 46 5.00 -7.85 2.80
CA LEU A 46 6.36 -8.22 3.18
C LEU A 46 6.71 -9.55 2.55
N PRO A 47 7.99 -9.75 2.19
CA PRO A 47 8.38 -10.98 1.52
C PRO A 47 8.03 -12.26 2.26
N GLU A 48 8.05 -12.20 3.59
CA GLU A 48 7.83 -13.41 4.37
C GLU A 48 6.49 -13.45 5.06
N ALA A 49 5.62 -12.52 4.76
CA ALA A 49 4.29 -12.51 5.33
C ALA A 49 3.28 -12.84 4.26
N SER A 50 2.21 -13.51 4.65
CA SER A 50 1.15 -13.82 3.71
C SER A 50 0.10 -12.73 3.66
N ASN A 51 0.13 -11.80 4.61
CA ASN A 51 -0.86 -10.73 4.68
C ASN A 51 -0.36 -9.48 3.95
N ASP A 52 -1.29 -8.72 3.43
CA ASP A 52 -0.93 -7.48 2.76
C ASP A 52 -1.95 -6.39 3.07
N VAL A 53 -1.58 -5.18 2.68
CA VAL A 53 -2.45 -4.02 2.79
C VAL A 53 -2.86 -3.61 1.38
N GLN A 54 -4.14 -3.42 1.18
CA GLN A 54 -4.67 -2.97 -0.09
C GLN A 54 -5.10 -1.52 0.04
N ILE A 55 -4.70 -0.68 -0.90
CA ILE A 55 -5.22 0.69 -0.95
C ILE A 55 -5.81 0.94 -2.32
N GLU A 56 -6.85 1.75 -2.35
CA GLU A 56 -7.62 1.91 -3.57
C GLU A 56 -8.06 3.34 -3.80
N ASN A 57 -7.81 3.84 -4.99
CA ASN A 57 -8.37 5.09 -5.50
C ASN A 57 -8.12 5.11 -6.99
N SER A 58 -9.16 5.33 -7.77
CA SER A 58 -9.05 5.19 -9.22
C SER A 58 -8.10 6.19 -9.86
N SER A 59 -7.84 7.32 -9.23
CA SER A 59 -6.93 8.30 -9.80
C SER A 59 -5.55 8.28 -9.17
N GLY A 60 -5.33 7.44 -8.15
CA GLY A 60 -4.04 7.41 -7.46
C GLY A 60 -3.81 8.62 -6.57
N MET A 61 -4.88 9.28 -6.17
CA MET A 61 -4.83 10.47 -5.34
C MET A 61 -5.66 10.27 -4.09
N CYS A 62 -5.26 10.90 -3.00
CA CYS A 62 -6.04 10.81 -1.76
C CYS A 62 -7.45 11.36 -1.97
N PRO A 63 -8.41 10.83 -1.24
CA PRO A 63 -8.27 9.83 -0.19
C PRO A 63 -8.19 8.42 -0.74
N PHE A 64 -7.56 7.53 0.02
CA PHE A 64 -7.46 6.12 -0.35
C PHE A 64 -8.28 5.27 0.61
N LEU A 65 -8.93 4.26 0.06
CA LEU A 65 -9.58 3.26 0.88
C LEU A 65 -8.50 2.24 1.27
N VAL A 66 -8.38 1.96 2.55
CA VAL A 66 -7.32 1.08 3.06
C VAL A 66 -7.93 -0.14 3.70
N GLU A 67 -7.52 -1.32 3.25
CA GLU A 67 -8.02 -2.58 3.77
C GLU A 67 -6.88 -3.51 4.10
N THR A 68 -7.04 -4.27 5.17
CA THR A 68 -6.07 -5.26 5.58
C THR A 68 -6.78 -6.59 5.80
N ASP A 69 -5.97 -7.66 5.83
CA ASP A 69 -6.54 -8.99 6.04
C ASP A 69 -7.18 -9.15 7.40
N GLU A 70 -6.71 -8.40 8.36
CA GLU A 70 -7.26 -8.51 9.71
C GLU A 70 -8.60 -7.85 9.88
N GLN A 71 -8.93 -6.98 8.95
CA GLN A 71 -10.20 -6.27 9.01
C GLN A 71 -11.06 -6.80 7.91
N SER A 72 -12.25 -7.21 8.26
CA SER A 72 -13.15 -7.63 7.21
C SER A 72 -13.46 -6.44 6.33
N SER A 73 -13.92 -6.73 5.15
CA SER A 73 -14.08 -5.73 4.12
C SER A 73 -14.99 -4.57 4.54
N HIS A 74 -15.93 -4.82 5.44
CA HIS A 74 -16.82 -3.75 5.86
C HIS A 74 -16.17 -2.83 6.88
N ARG A 75 -14.90 -3.04 7.19
CA ARG A 75 -14.20 -2.17 8.10
C ARG A 75 -13.09 -1.40 7.42
N ALA A 76 -13.18 -1.25 6.13
CA ALA A 76 -12.20 -0.47 5.40
C ALA A 76 -12.10 0.93 5.97
N ARG A 77 -10.90 1.45 6.03
CA ARG A 77 -10.66 2.79 6.56
C ARG A 77 -10.21 3.70 5.43
N THR A 78 -10.30 4.99 5.67
CA THR A 78 -9.93 5.97 4.65
C THR A 78 -8.70 6.73 5.09
N GLY A 79 -7.67 6.75 4.25
CA GLY A 79 -6.52 7.62 4.44
C GLY A 79 -6.76 8.91 3.69
N GLN A 80 -6.96 9.99 4.43
CA GLN A 80 -7.32 11.26 3.82
C GLN A 80 -6.14 11.97 3.18
N THR A 81 -4.94 11.71 3.69
CA THR A 81 -3.74 12.36 3.19
C THR A 81 -2.69 11.30 2.92
N VAL A 82 -1.64 11.70 2.21
CA VAL A 82 -0.50 10.82 1.97
C VAL A 82 0.06 10.34 3.31
N GLU A 83 0.28 11.25 4.24
CA GLU A 83 0.86 10.90 5.52
C GLU A 83 -0.01 9.94 6.30
N GLU A 84 -1.30 10.20 6.32
CA GLU A 84 -2.20 9.31 7.04
C GLU A 84 -2.21 7.92 6.42
N THR A 85 -2.26 7.86 5.10
CA THR A 85 -2.26 6.57 4.40
C THR A 85 -0.97 5.80 4.68
N VAL A 86 0.17 6.50 4.63
CA VAL A 86 1.46 5.88 4.93
C VAL A 86 1.46 5.32 6.35
N GLN A 87 0.96 6.09 7.31
CA GLN A 87 0.94 5.63 8.69
C GLN A 87 0.07 4.39 8.86
N MET A 88 -1.05 4.32 8.16
CA MET A 88 -1.91 3.15 8.23
C MET A 88 -1.22 1.92 7.67
N ILE A 89 -0.50 2.08 6.56
CA ILE A 89 0.23 0.96 5.97
C ILE A 89 1.34 0.51 6.92
N LEU A 90 2.11 1.45 7.45
CA LEU A 90 3.22 1.12 8.34
C LEU A 90 2.72 0.49 9.63
N ALA A 91 1.60 0.99 10.16
CA ALA A 91 1.05 0.44 11.39
C ALA A 91 0.69 -1.03 11.25
N TYR A 92 0.34 -1.45 10.04
CA TYR A 92 0.02 -2.84 9.79
C TYR A 92 1.27 -3.67 9.51
N LEU A 93 2.18 -3.16 8.70
CA LEU A 93 3.32 -3.94 8.23
C LEU A 93 4.46 -4.04 9.24
N LEU A 94 4.73 -2.97 9.98
CA LEU A 94 5.88 -2.98 10.89
C LEU A 94 5.78 -4.06 11.96
N PRO A 95 4.62 -4.27 12.59
CA PRO A 95 4.53 -5.37 13.56
C PRO A 95 4.76 -6.74 12.92
N LEU A 96 4.32 -6.92 11.68
CA LEU A 96 4.54 -8.19 10.98
C LEU A 96 6.01 -8.38 10.69
N ARG A 97 6.71 -7.31 10.34
CA ARG A 97 8.14 -7.38 10.08
C ARG A 97 8.91 -7.81 11.32
N ARG A 98 8.54 -7.26 12.47
CA ARG A 98 9.19 -7.64 13.72
C ARG A 98 8.96 -9.09 14.07
N THR A 99 7.74 -9.56 13.83
CA THR A 99 7.41 -10.95 14.11
C THR A 99 8.23 -11.88 13.24
N ALA A 100 8.41 -11.55 11.98
CA ALA A 100 9.20 -12.34 11.07
C ALA A 100 10.66 -12.39 11.52
N ASP A 101 11.20 -11.25 11.94
CA ASP A 101 12.57 -11.20 12.42
C ASP A 101 12.74 -12.05 13.65
N ALA A 102 11.79 -11.99 14.56
CA ALA A 102 11.89 -12.79 15.78
C ALA A 102 11.89 -14.28 15.48
N ARG A 103 11.17 -14.69 14.48
CA ARG A 103 11.09 -16.09 14.12
C ARG A 103 12.36 -16.63 13.53
N ARG A 104 13.18 -15.77 12.99
CA ARG A 104 14.41 -16.19 12.38
C ARG A 104 15.47 -16.58 13.38
N ILE A 105 15.33 -16.19 14.59
CA ILE A 105 16.29 -16.51 15.63
C ILE A 105 15.98 -17.88 16.27
#